data_2e76d8f85951722d773c577995cc13fe
#
_entry.id   2e76d8f85951722d773c577995cc13fe
#
_cell.length_a   1.000
_cell.length_b   1.000
_cell.length_c   1.000
_cell.angle_alpha   90.00
_cell.angle_beta   90.00
_cell.angle_gamma   90.00
#
_symmetry.space_group_name_H-M   'P 1'
#
loop_
_entity.id
_entity.type
_entity.pdbx_description
1 polymer ?
#
loop_
_entity_poly.entity_id
_entity_poly.type
_entity_poly.pdbx_seq_one_letter_code
_entity_poly.pdbx_strand_id
1 'polypeptide(L)'
;MVFKKPVPKELKTFQVPQTTGTSGWIIFTYENKLPICLFVTTSGSKKVPCIVDERICGDTILKVEQIGELDFVVADIFIYNSNCVFACSTFKQRYDWLSKLLSTFTFCIEGITIDLIHKQDLSEEVTLKGVEEHPIEYIGKNGYFVEKSNLQSIKKLGMPDCYSVGGNGYLLVPDLKTAVYLRSKGNVFQCKCERVDDEFWKIIENIPE
;
A
#
# COMPACT_ATOMS: atom_id res chain seq x y z
N MET A 1 9.77 0.59 -14.37
CA MET A 1 11.11 -0.06 -14.31
C MET A 1 11.49 -0.12 -12.84
N VAL A 2 11.32 -1.27 -12.19
CA VAL A 2 11.60 -1.45 -10.77
C VAL A 2 13.10 -1.76 -10.65
N PHE A 3 13.87 -0.83 -10.11
CA PHE A 3 15.29 -1.07 -9.85
C PHE A 3 15.44 -2.04 -8.68
N LYS A 4 15.77 -3.29 -8.97
CA LYS A 4 16.25 -4.28 -7.97
C LYS A 4 17.68 -3.94 -7.56
N LYS A 5 17.91 -2.87 -6.80
CA LYS A 5 19.17 -2.71 -6.08
C LYS A 5 18.92 -3.05 -4.61
N PRO A 6 19.76 -3.91 -4.00
CA PRO A 6 19.70 -4.15 -2.57
C PRO A 6 19.91 -2.81 -1.86
N VAL A 7 18.96 -2.44 -1.01
CA VAL A 7 19.09 -1.26 -0.13
C VAL A 7 20.15 -1.60 0.92
N PRO A 8 21.06 -0.68 1.23
CA PRO A 8 21.99 -0.88 2.34
C PRO A 8 21.22 -1.24 3.61
N LYS A 9 21.70 -2.21 4.38
CA LYS A 9 21.04 -2.78 5.56
C LYS A 9 20.69 -1.78 6.68
N GLU A 10 21.09 -0.52 6.58
CA GLU A 10 20.91 0.52 7.60
C GLU A 10 19.89 1.61 7.22
N LEU A 11 19.28 1.55 6.03
CA LEU A 11 18.30 2.56 5.64
C LEU A 11 16.95 2.31 6.33
N LYS A 12 16.52 3.28 7.13
CA LYS A 12 15.14 3.28 7.64
C LYS A 12 14.17 3.38 6.47
N THR A 13 13.29 2.41 6.36
CA THR A 13 12.26 2.36 5.31
C THR A 13 10.87 2.51 5.92
N PHE A 14 9.97 3.09 5.14
CA PHE A 14 8.55 3.14 5.42
C PHE A 14 7.86 2.10 4.53
N GLN A 15 7.12 1.19 5.13
CA GLN A 15 6.44 0.12 4.42
C GLN A 15 4.98 0.47 4.17
N VAL A 16 4.52 0.31 2.93
CA VAL A 16 3.10 0.43 2.57
C VAL A 16 2.64 -0.85 1.88
N PRO A 17 1.42 -1.32 2.16
CA PRO A 17 0.87 -2.50 1.49
C PRO A 17 0.70 -2.22 -0.01
N GLN A 18 0.92 -3.23 -0.84
CA GLN A 18 0.58 -3.22 -2.25
C GLN A 18 -0.51 -4.25 -2.52
N THR A 19 -1.59 -3.82 -3.16
CA THR A 19 -2.72 -4.68 -3.47
C THR A 19 -2.49 -5.50 -4.75
N THR A 20 -3.36 -6.45 -5.03
CA THR A 20 -3.41 -7.15 -6.32
C THR A 20 -4.08 -6.35 -7.42
N GLY A 21 -4.55 -5.13 -7.12
CA GLY A 21 -5.24 -4.25 -8.06
C GLY A 21 -4.38 -3.81 -9.25
N THR A 22 -5.05 -3.28 -10.27
CA THR A 22 -4.38 -2.75 -11.45
C THR A 22 -3.68 -1.43 -11.13
N SER A 23 -2.35 -1.40 -11.24
CA SER A 23 -1.56 -0.19 -10.99
C SER A 23 -1.74 0.84 -12.11
N GLY A 24 -1.87 2.10 -11.73
CA GLY A 24 -2.04 3.21 -12.67
C GLY A 24 -1.94 4.56 -11.98
N TRP A 25 -2.47 5.56 -12.66
CA TRP A 25 -2.47 6.95 -12.24
C TRP A 25 -3.87 7.53 -12.32
N ILE A 26 -4.32 8.20 -11.29
CA ILE A 26 -5.47 9.10 -11.34
C ILE A 26 -4.93 10.48 -11.63
N ILE A 27 -5.53 11.13 -12.65
CA ILE A 27 -5.16 12.48 -13.08
C ILE A 27 -6.41 13.35 -13.01
N PHE A 28 -6.36 14.40 -12.20
CA PHE A 28 -7.37 15.45 -12.16
C PHE A 28 -6.87 16.63 -12.99
N THR A 29 -7.59 16.95 -14.06
CA THR A 29 -7.19 17.98 -15.01
C THR A 29 -8.42 18.60 -15.69
N TYR A 30 -8.21 19.42 -16.73
CA TYR A 30 -9.26 20.01 -17.52
C TYR A 30 -9.27 19.47 -18.94
N GLU A 31 -10.46 19.21 -19.46
CA GLU A 31 -10.70 18.99 -20.89
C GLU A 31 -11.74 19.98 -21.36
N ASN A 32 -11.42 20.82 -22.37
CA ASN A 32 -12.31 21.88 -22.86
C ASN A 32 -12.85 22.81 -21.75
N LYS A 33 -12.01 23.13 -20.76
CA LYS A 33 -12.33 23.92 -19.56
C LYS A 33 -13.29 23.24 -18.56
N LEU A 34 -13.61 21.98 -18.77
CA LEU A 34 -14.39 21.19 -17.82
C LEU A 34 -13.44 20.31 -17.00
N PRO A 35 -13.62 20.26 -15.65
CA PRO A 35 -12.82 19.39 -14.79
C PRO A 35 -13.12 17.92 -15.11
N ILE A 36 -12.09 17.12 -15.26
CA ILE A 36 -12.19 15.68 -15.51
C ILE A 36 -11.25 14.89 -14.63
N CYS A 37 -11.61 13.62 -14.43
CA CYS A 37 -10.77 12.60 -13.81
C CYS A 37 -10.44 11.52 -14.85
N LEU A 38 -9.16 11.20 -14.98
CA LEU A 38 -8.67 10.15 -15.86
C LEU A 38 -7.98 9.07 -15.04
N PHE A 39 -8.26 7.80 -15.35
CA PHE A 39 -7.43 6.69 -14.92
C PHE A 39 -6.56 6.24 -16.09
N VAL A 40 -5.24 6.26 -15.87
CA VAL A 40 -4.24 5.96 -16.90
C VAL A 40 -3.41 4.75 -16.45
N THR A 41 -3.26 3.77 -17.33
CA THR A 41 -2.44 2.57 -17.14
C THR A 41 -1.49 2.41 -18.32
N THR A 42 -0.64 1.40 -18.29
CA THR A 42 0.21 1.04 -19.44
C THR A 42 -0.58 0.55 -20.65
N SER A 43 -1.82 0.10 -20.46
CA SER A 43 -2.72 -0.37 -21.52
C SER A 43 -3.60 0.73 -22.13
N GLY A 44 -3.64 1.92 -21.55
CA GLY A 44 -4.43 3.04 -22.02
C GLY A 44 -5.01 3.91 -20.92
N SER A 45 -5.92 4.80 -21.30
CA SER A 45 -6.60 5.71 -20.39
C SER A 45 -8.11 5.62 -20.52
N LYS A 46 -8.82 5.83 -19.41
CA LYS A 46 -10.28 5.95 -19.38
C LYS A 46 -10.69 7.15 -18.53
N LYS A 47 -11.79 7.79 -18.90
CA LYS A 47 -12.44 8.78 -18.02
C LYS A 47 -13.11 8.05 -16.86
N VAL A 48 -12.92 8.57 -15.66
CA VAL A 48 -13.58 8.09 -14.45
C VAL A 48 -14.73 9.04 -14.15
N PRO A 49 -15.98 8.53 -14.07
CA PRO A 49 -17.12 9.39 -13.80
C PRO A 49 -17.10 9.86 -12.35
N CYS A 50 -16.73 11.12 -12.13
CA CYS A 50 -16.78 11.75 -10.82
C CYS A 50 -16.92 13.28 -10.95
N ILE A 51 -17.52 13.88 -9.95
CA ILE A 51 -17.44 15.34 -9.76
C ILE A 51 -16.06 15.63 -9.16
N VAL A 52 -15.29 16.42 -9.84
CA VAL A 52 -13.95 16.80 -9.39
C VAL A 52 -14.00 18.20 -8.81
N ASP A 53 -13.44 18.37 -7.63
CA ASP A 53 -13.25 19.69 -7.06
C ASP A 53 -12.21 20.47 -7.88
N GLU A 54 -12.57 21.65 -8.38
CA GLU A 54 -11.70 22.46 -9.23
C GLU A 54 -10.37 22.83 -8.56
N ARG A 55 -10.33 22.84 -7.22
CA ARG A 55 -9.12 23.15 -6.46
C ARG A 55 -7.98 22.13 -6.66
N ILE A 56 -8.27 20.94 -7.20
CA ILE A 56 -7.26 19.92 -7.50
C ILE A 56 -7.08 19.66 -9.00
N CYS A 57 -7.84 20.34 -9.86
CA CYS A 57 -7.84 20.12 -11.32
C CYS A 57 -6.72 20.82 -12.06
N GLY A 58 -5.85 21.54 -11.37
CA GLY A 58 -4.65 22.13 -12.00
C GLY A 58 -3.54 21.12 -12.25
N ASP A 59 -3.86 19.94 -12.84
CA ASP A 59 -2.97 18.80 -13.02
C ASP A 59 -2.48 18.20 -11.71
N THR A 60 -3.36 17.48 -11.01
CA THR A 60 -2.99 16.66 -9.85
C THR A 60 -2.88 15.21 -10.28
N ILE A 61 -1.75 14.55 -9.97
CA ILE A 61 -1.44 13.17 -10.36
C ILE A 61 -1.16 12.33 -9.12
N LEU A 62 -2.01 11.32 -8.94
CA LEU A 62 -1.90 10.32 -7.86
C LEU A 62 -1.52 8.96 -8.44
N LYS A 63 -0.59 8.26 -7.79
CA LYS A 63 -0.31 6.85 -8.06
C LYS A 63 -1.37 6.02 -7.34
N VAL A 64 -2.04 5.12 -8.05
CA VAL A 64 -3.14 4.32 -7.50
C VAL A 64 -3.07 2.86 -7.92
N GLU A 65 -3.83 2.04 -7.21
CA GLU A 65 -4.13 0.65 -7.55
C GLU A 65 -5.66 0.51 -7.62
N GLN A 66 -6.21 0.17 -8.78
CA GLN A 66 -7.63 -0.06 -8.94
C GLN A 66 -7.98 -1.46 -8.42
N ILE A 67 -8.81 -1.56 -7.39
CA ILE A 67 -9.23 -2.82 -6.75
C ILE A 67 -10.68 -3.18 -7.06
N GLY A 68 -11.49 -2.25 -7.51
CA GLY A 68 -12.88 -2.39 -7.94
C GLY A 68 -13.14 -1.54 -9.17
N GLU A 69 -14.39 -1.43 -9.60
CA GLU A 69 -14.74 -0.63 -10.78
C GLU A 69 -14.44 0.86 -10.57
N LEU A 70 -14.79 1.38 -9.39
CA LEU A 70 -14.60 2.77 -8.98
C LEU A 70 -13.78 2.90 -7.68
N ASP A 71 -13.19 1.80 -7.21
CA ASP A 71 -12.43 1.74 -5.97
C ASP A 71 -10.93 1.79 -6.26
N PHE A 72 -10.28 2.81 -5.76
CA PHE A 72 -8.86 3.07 -6.00
C PHE A 72 -8.11 3.24 -4.70
N VAL A 73 -7.08 2.45 -4.50
CA VAL A 73 -6.14 2.59 -3.38
C VAL A 73 -5.05 3.55 -3.77
N VAL A 74 -4.94 4.68 -3.07
CA VAL A 74 -3.95 5.72 -3.35
C VAL A 74 -2.64 5.41 -2.67
N ALA A 75 -1.59 5.29 -3.47
CA ALA A 75 -0.25 4.91 -3.04
C ALA A 75 0.69 6.10 -2.81
N ASP A 76 0.62 7.12 -3.68
CA ASP A 76 1.52 8.28 -3.62
C ASP A 76 0.92 9.46 -4.39
N ILE A 77 1.45 10.67 -4.15
CA ILE A 77 1.15 11.87 -4.92
C ILE A 77 2.42 12.38 -5.59
N PHE A 78 2.34 12.60 -6.90
CA PHE A 78 3.48 13.03 -7.71
C PHE A 78 3.41 14.50 -8.07
N ILE A 79 2.24 14.95 -8.50
CA ILE A 79 1.98 16.33 -8.88
C ILE A 79 0.74 16.81 -8.12
N TYR A 80 0.77 18.02 -7.60
CA TYR A 80 -0.35 18.69 -6.99
C TYR A 80 -0.50 20.10 -7.59
N ASN A 81 -1.59 20.33 -8.32
CA ASN A 81 -1.86 21.58 -9.03
C ASN A 81 -0.63 22.07 -9.80
N SER A 82 -0.15 21.26 -10.77
CA SER A 82 1.03 21.48 -11.61
C SER A 82 2.37 21.54 -10.86
N ASN A 83 2.40 21.43 -9.54
CA ASN A 83 3.64 21.42 -8.77
C ASN A 83 4.14 20.00 -8.57
N CYS A 84 5.39 19.72 -8.97
CA CYS A 84 6.01 18.41 -8.78
C CYS A 84 6.42 18.20 -7.32
N VAL A 85 5.48 17.72 -6.51
CA VAL A 85 5.72 17.44 -5.08
C VAL A 85 6.64 16.23 -4.88
N PHE A 86 6.66 15.30 -5.83
CA PHE A 86 7.57 14.16 -5.81
C PHE A 86 9.04 14.57 -5.78
N ALA A 87 9.43 15.55 -6.58
CA ALA A 87 10.82 15.98 -6.70
C ALA A 87 11.32 16.80 -5.50
N CYS A 88 10.43 17.34 -4.67
CA CYS A 88 10.79 18.24 -3.57
C CYS A 88 10.48 17.71 -2.16
N SER A 89 9.94 16.49 -2.05
CA SER A 89 9.53 15.92 -0.75
C SER A 89 9.94 14.46 -0.59
N THR A 90 10.04 14.03 0.68
CA THR A 90 10.21 12.62 1.02
C THR A 90 8.90 11.86 0.85
N PHE A 91 8.97 10.54 0.72
CA PHE A 91 7.77 9.71 0.63
C PHE A 91 6.85 9.91 1.85
N LYS A 92 7.41 9.95 3.06
CA LYS A 92 6.61 10.15 4.28
C LYS A 92 5.83 11.47 4.26
N GLN A 93 6.45 12.57 3.81
CA GLN A 93 5.75 13.85 3.69
C GLN A 93 4.59 13.77 2.70
N ARG A 94 4.80 13.14 1.54
CA ARG A 94 3.73 12.94 0.54
C ARG A 94 2.62 12.05 1.08
N TYR A 95 2.96 11.00 1.81
CA TYR A 95 2.01 10.08 2.42
C TYR A 95 1.12 10.76 3.47
N ASP A 96 1.72 11.60 4.33
CA ASP A 96 0.99 12.40 5.32
C ASP A 96 0.09 13.46 4.62
N TRP A 97 0.50 14.02 3.48
CA TRP A 97 -0.33 14.94 2.68
C TRP A 97 -1.50 14.24 2.02
N LEU A 98 -1.30 13.02 1.52
CA LEU A 98 -2.39 12.22 0.95
C LEU A 98 -3.51 11.99 1.95
N SER A 99 -3.20 11.63 3.18
CA SER A 99 -4.21 11.43 4.22
C SER A 99 -5.08 12.69 4.41
N LYS A 100 -4.45 13.88 4.43
CA LYS A 100 -5.17 15.16 4.53
C LYS A 100 -5.96 15.48 3.27
N LEU A 101 -5.40 15.23 2.10
CA LEU A 101 -6.06 15.50 0.82
C LEU A 101 -7.31 14.63 0.69
N LEU A 102 -7.22 13.34 0.93
CA LEU A 102 -8.33 12.40 0.81
C LEU A 102 -9.43 12.66 1.84
N SER A 103 -9.09 13.12 3.05
CA SER A 103 -10.08 13.54 4.05
C SER A 103 -10.78 14.87 3.73
N THR A 104 -10.19 15.69 2.84
CA THR A 104 -10.71 17.02 2.49
C THR A 104 -11.64 16.99 1.28
N PHE A 105 -11.39 16.10 0.33
CA PHE A 105 -12.10 16.02 -0.93
C PHE A 105 -12.99 14.78 -0.99
N THR A 106 -14.26 14.99 -1.38
CA THR A 106 -15.20 13.92 -1.67
C THR A 106 -15.45 13.88 -3.17
N PHE A 107 -15.40 12.69 -3.76
CA PHE A 107 -15.57 12.47 -5.19
C PHE A 107 -16.89 11.70 -5.41
N CYS A 108 -17.96 12.40 -5.82
CA CYS A 108 -19.28 11.80 -6.00
C CYS A 108 -19.98 12.38 -7.23
N ILE A 109 -20.66 11.54 -8.02
CA ILE A 109 -21.65 11.96 -9.03
C ILE A 109 -22.93 11.19 -8.80
N GLU A 110 -24.06 11.90 -8.61
CA GLU A 110 -25.44 11.35 -8.66
C GLU A 110 -25.58 9.96 -8.01
N GLY A 111 -24.96 9.75 -6.84
CA GLY A 111 -24.98 8.47 -6.12
C GLY A 111 -23.86 7.49 -6.51
N ILE A 112 -23.00 7.84 -7.47
CA ILE A 112 -21.78 7.10 -7.76
C ILE A 112 -20.63 7.77 -7.03
N THR A 113 -20.07 7.07 -6.05
CA THR A 113 -18.88 7.54 -5.30
C THR A 113 -17.65 6.87 -5.86
N ILE A 114 -16.59 7.65 -6.11
CA ILE A 114 -15.26 7.08 -6.28
C ILE A 114 -14.64 6.98 -4.90
N ASP A 115 -14.29 5.78 -4.51
CA ASP A 115 -13.58 5.55 -3.28
C ASP A 115 -12.08 5.64 -3.52
N LEU A 116 -11.51 6.78 -3.13
CA LEU A 116 -10.06 6.97 -3.05
C LEU A 116 -9.60 6.62 -1.65
N ILE A 117 -9.20 5.37 -1.46
CA ILE A 117 -8.82 4.81 -0.18
C ILE A 117 -7.33 5.03 0.05
N HIS A 118 -6.95 5.63 1.17
CA HIS A 118 -5.54 5.70 1.56
C HIS A 118 -5.04 4.29 1.95
N LYS A 119 -3.80 3.95 1.62
CA LYS A 119 -3.25 2.60 1.90
C LYS A 119 -3.23 2.23 3.39
N GLN A 120 -3.24 3.19 4.30
CA GLN A 120 -3.37 2.93 5.74
C GLN A 120 -4.77 2.51 6.19
N ASP A 121 -5.79 2.83 5.38
CA ASP A 121 -7.21 2.62 5.70
C ASP A 121 -7.81 1.41 4.97
N LEU A 122 -6.93 0.55 4.42
CA LEU A 122 -7.34 -0.67 3.73
C LEU A 122 -8.06 -1.63 4.68
N SER A 123 -9.20 -2.15 4.25
CA SER A 123 -9.92 -3.22 4.94
C SER A 123 -9.14 -4.54 4.87
N GLU A 124 -9.38 -5.43 5.83
CA GLU A 124 -8.77 -6.77 5.86
C GLU A 124 -9.16 -7.65 4.67
N GLU A 125 -10.24 -7.32 3.96
CA GLU A 125 -10.75 -8.05 2.80
C GLU A 125 -9.92 -7.81 1.53
N VAL A 126 -9.13 -6.73 1.49
CA VAL A 126 -8.32 -6.39 0.32
C VAL A 126 -7.13 -7.35 0.20
N THR A 127 -7.07 -8.06 -0.91
CA THR A 127 -5.96 -8.97 -1.18
C THR A 127 -4.67 -8.20 -1.45
N LEU A 128 -3.62 -8.52 -0.68
CA LEU A 128 -2.31 -7.91 -0.81
C LEU A 128 -1.38 -8.77 -1.66
N LYS A 129 -0.63 -8.11 -2.54
CA LYS A 129 0.44 -8.71 -3.35
C LYS A 129 1.78 -8.71 -2.62
N GLY A 130 2.01 -7.70 -1.78
CA GLY A 130 3.26 -7.52 -1.07
C GLY A 130 3.29 -6.22 -0.29
N VAL A 131 4.49 -5.71 -0.07
CA VAL A 131 4.74 -4.39 0.50
C VAL A 131 5.69 -3.61 -0.40
N GLU A 132 5.48 -2.31 -0.48
CA GLU A 132 6.40 -1.38 -1.11
C GLU A 132 7.21 -0.69 -0.01
N GLU A 133 8.54 -0.78 -0.05
CA GLU A 133 9.44 -0.15 0.92
C GLU A 133 9.97 1.15 0.35
N HIS A 134 9.75 2.24 1.07
CA HIS A 134 10.19 3.57 0.68
C HIS A 134 11.27 4.07 1.63
N PRO A 135 12.44 4.55 1.13
CA PRO A 135 13.44 5.20 1.95
C PRO A 135 12.87 6.48 2.59
N ILE A 136 12.97 6.60 3.92
CA ILE A 136 12.37 7.72 4.66
C ILE A 136 13.07 9.05 4.37
N GLU A 137 14.39 9.01 4.16
CA GLU A 137 15.26 10.21 4.14
C GLU A 137 15.51 10.77 2.74
N TYR A 138 15.04 10.11 1.67
CA TYR A 138 15.37 10.51 0.30
C TYR A 138 14.20 11.22 -0.38
N ILE A 139 14.50 12.39 -0.93
CA ILE A 139 13.60 13.17 -1.78
C ILE A 139 13.58 12.56 -3.18
N GLY A 140 12.39 12.53 -3.81
CA GLY A 140 12.23 12.13 -5.22
C GLY A 140 12.60 10.69 -5.52
N LYS A 141 12.50 9.77 -4.55
CA LYS A 141 12.76 8.35 -4.78
C LYS A 141 11.49 7.51 -4.67
N ASN A 142 11.36 6.58 -5.60
CA ASN A 142 10.36 5.53 -5.54
C ASN A 142 10.73 4.47 -4.50
N GLY A 143 9.70 3.82 -3.94
CA GLY A 143 9.86 2.58 -3.21
C GLY A 143 10.31 1.44 -4.11
N TYR A 144 10.68 0.33 -3.51
CA TYR A 144 10.93 -0.94 -4.18
C TYR A 144 9.98 -1.99 -3.64
N PHE A 145 9.51 -2.83 -4.55
CA PHE A 145 8.55 -3.86 -4.23
C PHE A 145 9.22 -5.06 -3.58
N VAL A 146 8.66 -5.52 -2.47
CA VAL A 146 9.01 -6.78 -1.83
C VAL A 146 7.83 -7.73 -2.02
N GLU A 147 8.03 -8.77 -2.80
CA GLU A 147 7.00 -9.73 -3.13
C GLU A 147 6.45 -10.42 -1.87
N LYS A 148 5.12 -10.51 -1.79
CA LYS A 148 4.44 -11.15 -0.67
C LYS A 148 4.59 -12.68 -0.64
N SER A 149 5.28 -13.29 -1.64
CA SER A 149 5.22 -14.74 -1.86
C SER A 149 5.31 -15.60 -0.59
N ASN A 150 5.73 -15.00 0.53
CA ASN A 150 5.81 -15.68 1.83
C ASN A 150 5.37 -14.82 3.02
N LEU A 151 4.86 -13.59 2.81
CA LEU A 151 4.32 -12.77 3.90
C LEU A 151 2.93 -13.25 4.28
N GLN A 152 2.77 -13.66 5.52
CA GLN A 152 1.49 -14.10 6.07
C GLN A 152 1.10 -13.21 7.26
N SER A 153 -0.19 -12.95 7.40
CA SER A 153 -0.75 -12.30 8.58
C SER A 153 -0.80 -13.31 9.72
N ILE A 154 -0.12 -13.00 10.81
CA ILE A 154 -0.05 -13.84 12.02
C ILE A 154 -0.85 -13.17 13.12
N LYS A 155 -1.75 -13.92 13.73
CA LYS A 155 -2.58 -13.46 14.85
C LYS A 155 -2.30 -14.30 16.09
N LYS A 156 -1.99 -13.66 17.22
CA LYS A 156 -1.88 -14.33 18.51
C LYS A 156 -3.25 -14.88 18.94
N LEU A 157 -3.25 -16.12 19.36
CA LEU A 157 -4.42 -16.77 19.97
C LEU A 157 -4.40 -16.58 21.50
N GLY A 158 -5.48 -16.94 22.17
CA GLY A 158 -5.58 -16.79 23.64
C GLY A 158 -4.65 -17.71 24.47
N MET A 159 -3.94 -18.63 23.82
CA MET A 159 -2.97 -19.53 24.45
C MET A 159 -1.54 -19.05 24.18
N PRO A 160 -0.60 -19.23 25.14
CA PRO A 160 0.81 -18.90 24.93
C PRO A 160 1.39 -19.64 23.72
N ASP A 161 2.18 -18.92 22.90
CA ASP A 161 2.89 -19.43 21.73
C ASP A 161 2.01 -20.11 20.67
N CYS A 162 0.71 -19.80 20.68
CA CYS A 162 -0.24 -20.25 19.67
C CYS A 162 -0.60 -19.07 18.75
N TYR A 163 -0.42 -19.27 17.46
CA TYR A 163 -0.61 -18.25 16.43
C TYR A 163 -1.36 -18.83 15.24
N SER A 164 -2.37 -18.12 14.75
CA SER A 164 -3.00 -18.44 13.47
C SER A 164 -2.31 -17.73 12.32
N VAL A 165 -2.31 -18.35 11.14
CA VAL A 165 -1.70 -17.84 9.92
C VAL A 165 -2.77 -17.68 8.85
N GLY A 166 -3.04 -16.45 8.41
CA GLY A 166 -3.97 -16.15 7.32
C GLY A 166 -5.41 -16.65 7.52
N GLY A 167 -5.82 -16.96 8.75
CA GLY A 167 -7.13 -17.54 9.07
C GLY A 167 -7.26 -19.05 8.80
N ASN A 168 -6.29 -19.71 8.16
CA ASN A 168 -6.40 -21.08 7.67
C ASN A 168 -5.22 -21.98 8.10
N GLY A 169 -4.61 -21.74 9.23
CA GLY A 169 -3.52 -22.59 9.70
C GLY A 169 -2.86 -22.06 10.96
N TYR A 170 -1.87 -22.80 11.44
CA TYR A 170 -1.14 -22.51 12.68
C TYR A 170 0.36 -22.36 12.41
N LEU A 171 0.99 -21.44 13.14
CA LEU A 171 2.41 -21.22 13.04
C LEU A 171 3.16 -22.21 13.96
N LEU A 172 4.14 -22.92 13.40
CA LEU A 172 5.05 -23.72 14.19
C LEU A 172 6.06 -22.83 14.92
N VAL A 173 6.20 -23.06 16.22
CA VAL A 173 7.16 -22.38 17.09
C VAL A 173 8.21 -23.43 17.51
N PRO A 174 9.28 -23.63 16.75
CA PRO A 174 10.17 -24.78 16.93
C PRO A 174 11.09 -24.66 18.14
N ASP A 175 11.36 -23.42 18.61
CA ASP A 175 12.35 -23.18 19.65
C ASP A 175 12.02 -21.91 20.46
N LEU A 176 12.77 -21.75 21.57
CA LEU A 176 12.61 -20.63 22.49
C LEU A 176 12.93 -19.28 21.84
N LYS A 177 13.91 -19.21 20.94
CA LYS A 177 14.30 -18.00 20.22
C LYS A 177 13.13 -17.49 19.38
N THR A 178 12.51 -18.37 18.62
CA THR A 178 11.30 -18.08 17.84
C THR A 178 10.15 -17.64 18.76
N ALA A 179 9.93 -18.32 19.87
CA ALA A 179 8.90 -17.96 20.83
C ALA A 179 9.10 -16.55 21.40
N VAL A 180 10.31 -16.21 21.82
CA VAL A 180 10.65 -14.87 22.35
C VAL A 180 10.43 -13.80 21.28
N TYR A 181 10.90 -14.04 20.05
CA TYR A 181 10.71 -13.13 18.93
C TYR A 181 9.21 -12.87 18.67
N LEU A 182 8.40 -13.91 18.61
CA LEU A 182 6.97 -13.80 18.35
C LEU A 182 6.22 -13.12 19.50
N ARG A 183 6.61 -13.37 20.73
CA ARG A 183 6.00 -12.71 21.92
C ARG A 183 6.25 -11.21 21.92
N SER A 184 7.39 -10.74 21.39
CA SER A 184 7.72 -9.31 21.27
C SER A 184 6.87 -8.55 20.23
N LYS A 185 6.19 -9.25 19.31
CA LYS A 185 5.33 -8.64 18.31
C LYS A 185 3.97 -8.24 18.89
N GLY A 186 3.24 -7.39 18.18
CA GLY A 186 1.85 -7.05 18.50
C GLY A 186 0.89 -8.24 18.40
N ASN A 187 -0.39 -8.03 18.65
CA ASN A 187 -1.41 -9.10 18.58
C ASN A 187 -1.63 -9.61 17.15
N VAL A 188 -1.47 -8.73 16.15
CA VAL A 188 -1.49 -9.05 14.73
C VAL A 188 -0.25 -8.45 14.11
N PHE A 189 0.48 -9.23 13.32
CA PHE A 189 1.70 -8.81 12.64
C PHE A 189 1.93 -9.63 11.38
N GLN A 190 2.88 -9.23 10.54
CA GLN A 190 3.25 -9.97 9.34
C GLN A 190 4.63 -10.62 9.49
N CYS A 191 4.75 -11.86 9.05
CA CYS A 191 6.00 -12.61 8.98
C CYS A 191 6.13 -13.32 7.64
N LYS A 192 7.38 -13.51 7.19
CA LYS A 192 7.66 -14.42 6.08
C LYS A 192 7.54 -15.84 6.55
N CYS A 193 6.56 -16.56 6.01
CA CYS A 193 6.29 -17.95 6.36
C CYS A 193 6.19 -18.79 5.10
N GLU A 194 6.59 -20.06 5.19
CA GLU A 194 6.28 -21.06 4.19
C GLU A 194 5.34 -22.12 4.77
N ARG A 195 4.50 -22.67 3.90
CA ARG A 195 3.59 -23.73 4.27
C ARG A 195 4.35 -25.04 4.42
N VAL A 196 4.17 -25.72 5.53
CA VAL A 196 4.79 -27.01 5.82
C VAL A 196 3.87 -28.14 5.36
N ASP A 197 2.56 -28.01 5.70
CA ASP A 197 1.50 -28.93 5.30
C ASP A 197 0.15 -28.19 5.25
N ASP A 198 -0.97 -28.93 5.25
CA ASP A 198 -2.29 -28.32 5.12
C ASP A 198 -2.71 -27.44 6.30
N GLU A 199 -2.13 -27.64 7.47
CA GLU A 199 -2.48 -26.91 8.70
C GLU A 199 -1.36 -26.07 9.25
N PHE A 200 -0.09 -26.37 8.93
CA PHE A 200 1.06 -25.76 9.57
C PHE A 200 1.95 -24.93 8.64
N TRP A 201 2.46 -23.85 9.22
CA TRP A 201 3.36 -22.88 8.60
C TRP A 201 4.61 -22.72 9.46
N LYS A 202 5.75 -22.40 8.86
CA LYS A 202 6.99 -22.04 9.56
C LYS A 202 7.52 -20.69 9.11
N ILE A 203 8.20 -20.00 10.02
CA ILE A 203 8.90 -18.73 9.71
C ILE A 203 10.15 -19.05 8.89
N ILE A 204 10.36 -18.25 7.83
CA ILE A 204 11.55 -18.31 6.97
C ILE A 204 12.37 -17.01 6.99
N GLU A 205 11.98 -16.02 7.78
CA GLU A 205 12.78 -14.82 7.97
C GLU A 205 13.88 -15.03 9.03
N ASN A 206 14.96 -14.23 8.91
CA ASN A 206 16.02 -14.24 9.91
C ASN A 206 15.51 -13.66 11.22
N ILE A 207 15.41 -14.48 12.24
CA ILE A 207 15.08 -14.05 13.61
C ILE A 207 16.35 -13.46 14.22
N PRO A 208 16.33 -12.19 14.69
CA PRO A 208 17.47 -11.54 15.34
C PRO A 208 17.97 -12.36 16.55
N GLU A 209 19.28 -12.31 16.79
CA GLU A 209 19.89 -12.97 17.97
C GLU A 209 19.51 -12.28 19.27
#